data_210fe1e8b959a30e35378274bcdffabd
#
_entry.id   210fe1e8b959a30e35378274bcdffabd
#
_cell.length_a   1.000
_cell.length_b   1.000
_cell.length_c   1.000
_cell.angle_alpha   90.00
_cell.angle_beta   90.00
_cell.angle_gamma   90.00
#
_symmetry.space_group_name_H-M   'P 1'
#
loop_
_entity.id
_entity.type
_entity.pdbx_description
1 polymer ?
#
loop_
_entity_poly.entity_id
_entity_poly.type
_entity_poly.pdbx_seq_one_letter_code
_entity_poly.pdbx_strand_id
1 'polypeptide(L)'
;MDMNYWKKYQIVHFHRSFGNIDHCPQIVQTLKNLGIIMVADIDDYWLPTKEHPIHQLIVENKMHKKIVDVLKVASYVITTTELFANEIRKFNKNVIVLPNAIDPEEPQFNQPTLPSDKVRIGWLGGSSHLHDLKLLDGMVNKLGQIQD
;
A
#
# COMPACT_ATOMS: atom_id res chain seq x y z
N MET A 1 4.87 24.55 -12.16
CA MET A 1 3.60 24.20 -11.49
C MET A 1 2.76 25.46 -11.39
N ASP A 2 1.51 25.44 -11.87
CA ASP A 2 0.61 26.60 -11.76
C ASP A 2 0.04 26.69 -10.34
N MET A 3 0.52 27.64 -9.56
CA MET A 3 0.12 27.83 -8.16
C MET A 3 -1.34 28.30 -8.02
N ASN A 4 -1.88 29.01 -9.02
CA ASN A 4 -3.27 29.47 -8.98
C ASN A 4 -4.25 28.31 -9.16
N TYR A 5 -3.85 27.27 -9.89
CA TYR A 5 -4.61 26.04 -10.00
C TYR A 5 -4.78 25.36 -8.63
N TRP A 6 -3.70 25.26 -7.84
CA TRP A 6 -3.70 24.53 -6.57
C TRP A 6 -4.41 25.27 -5.45
N LYS A 7 -4.43 26.59 -5.44
CA LYS A 7 -5.13 27.42 -4.43
C LYS A 7 -6.65 27.16 -4.34
N LYS A 8 -7.22 26.46 -5.30
CA LYS A 8 -8.63 26.06 -5.30
C LYS A 8 -8.95 24.91 -4.33
N TYR A 9 -7.94 24.21 -3.88
CA TYR A 9 -8.09 23.01 -3.05
C TYR A 9 -7.62 23.26 -1.62
N GLN A 10 -8.36 22.76 -0.66
CA GLN A 10 -7.97 22.77 0.75
C GLN A 10 -7.16 21.51 1.10
N ILE A 11 -7.44 20.40 0.42
CA ILE A 11 -6.84 19.09 0.66
C ILE A 11 -6.41 18.51 -0.67
N VAL A 12 -5.23 17.91 -0.70
CA VAL A 12 -4.76 17.09 -1.82
C VAL A 12 -4.39 15.71 -1.27
N HIS A 13 -5.10 14.70 -1.75
CA HIS A 13 -4.84 13.29 -1.48
C HIS A 13 -4.08 12.69 -2.65
N PHE A 14 -3.04 11.89 -2.38
CA PHE A 14 -2.23 11.25 -3.40
C PHE A 14 -1.64 9.94 -2.89
N HIS A 15 -1.52 8.96 -3.80
CA HIS A 15 -0.95 7.66 -3.49
C HIS A 15 0.58 7.68 -3.66
N ARG A 16 1.32 7.35 -2.59
CA ARG A 16 2.80 7.26 -2.48
C ARG A 16 3.55 8.52 -2.90
N SER A 17 3.30 9.01 -4.10
CA SER A 17 3.92 10.22 -4.66
C SER A 17 3.07 10.76 -5.81
N PHE A 18 3.33 11.98 -6.23
CA PHE A 18 2.71 12.54 -7.44
C PHE A 18 3.72 13.36 -8.24
N GLY A 19 3.52 13.41 -9.56
CA GLY A 19 4.48 14.01 -10.46
C GLY A 19 5.81 13.24 -10.48
N ASN A 20 6.90 13.97 -10.65
CA ASN A 20 8.23 13.37 -10.56
C ASN A 20 8.59 13.12 -9.09
N ILE A 21 8.85 11.85 -8.74
CA ILE A 21 9.16 11.43 -7.37
C ILE A 21 10.38 12.14 -6.78
N ASP A 22 11.36 12.55 -7.59
CA ASP A 22 12.56 13.27 -7.14
C ASP A 22 12.24 14.67 -6.61
N HIS A 23 11.16 15.27 -7.10
CA HIS A 23 10.71 16.60 -6.71
C HIS A 23 9.46 16.60 -5.83
N CYS A 24 8.88 15.40 -5.60
CA CYS A 24 7.63 15.28 -4.85
C CYS A 24 7.70 15.88 -3.44
N PRO A 25 8.74 15.66 -2.62
CA PRO A 25 8.83 16.28 -1.29
C PRO A 25 8.81 17.81 -1.34
N GLN A 26 9.49 18.41 -2.31
CA GLN A 26 9.52 19.88 -2.49
C GLN A 26 8.17 20.41 -2.94
N ILE A 27 7.48 19.69 -3.84
CA ILE A 27 6.13 20.03 -4.29
C ILE A 27 5.16 19.98 -3.12
N VAL A 28 5.18 18.89 -2.33
CA VAL A 28 4.36 18.74 -1.11
C VAL A 28 4.59 19.90 -0.15
N GLN A 29 5.86 20.23 0.14
CA GLN A 29 6.18 21.34 1.05
C GLN A 29 5.71 22.69 0.51
N THR A 30 5.85 22.92 -0.80
CA THR A 30 5.37 24.14 -1.44
C THR A 30 3.86 24.29 -1.32
N LEU A 31 3.09 23.22 -1.57
CA LEU A 31 1.63 23.24 -1.45
C LEU A 31 1.18 23.42 0.00
N LYS A 32 1.88 22.81 0.96
CA LYS A 32 1.64 23.06 2.40
C LYS A 32 1.83 24.54 2.77
N ASN A 33 2.86 25.19 2.23
CA ASN A 33 3.11 26.62 2.48
C ASN A 33 2.00 27.52 1.92
N LEU A 34 1.19 27.01 0.98
CA LEU A 34 -0.04 27.67 0.51
C LEU A 34 -1.27 27.41 1.38
N GLY A 35 -1.11 26.69 2.49
CA GLY A 35 -2.21 26.31 3.37
C GLY A 35 -2.97 25.03 2.94
N ILE A 36 -2.48 24.29 1.95
CA ILE A 36 -3.11 23.07 1.48
C ILE A 36 -2.69 21.88 2.36
N ILE A 37 -3.67 21.11 2.82
CA ILE A 37 -3.42 19.88 3.57
C ILE A 37 -3.01 18.77 2.59
N MET A 38 -1.81 18.25 2.75
CA MET A 38 -1.25 17.19 1.89
C MET A 38 -1.39 15.83 2.58
N VAL A 39 -2.19 14.95 1.99
CA VAL A 39 -2.47 13.60 2.52
C VAL A 39 -1.84 12.56 1.62
N ALA A 40 -0.80 11.91 2.11
CA ALA A 40 -0.18 10.78 1.43
C ALA A 40 -0.88 9.48 1.82
N ASP A 41 -1.21 8.65 0.84
CA ASP A 41 -1.79 7.33 1.03
C ASP A 41 -0.75 6.26 0.68
N ILE A 42 -0.57 5.29 1.55
CA ILE A 42 0.38 4.21 1.34
C ILE A 42 -0.13 2.90 1.95
N ASP A 43 -0.34 1.91 1.12
CA ASP A 43 -0.87 0.59 1.46
C ASP A 43 0.20 -0.51 1.46
N ASP A 44 1.28 -0.36 0.67
CA ASP A 44 2.39 -1.30 0.59
C ASP A 44 3.68 -0.73 1.18
N TYR A 45 4.50 -1.62 1.73
CA TYR A 45 5.81 -1.26 2.25
C TYR A 45 6.72 -0.72 1.14
N TRP A 46 7.43 0.38 1.41
CA TRP A 46 8.25 1.09 0.41
C TRP A 46 9.50 0.33 -0.03
N LEU A 47 9.91 -0.70 0.71
CA LEU A 47 11.04 -1.55 0.36
C LEU A 47 10.60 -3.02 0.44
N PRO A 48 10.28 -3.66 -0.69
CA PRO A 48 9.93 -5.07 -0.71
C PRO A 48 11.12 -5.96 -0.31
N THR A 49 10.86 -7.22 0.00
CA THR A 49 11.90 -8.20 0.34
C THR A 49 12.85 -8.44 -0.83
N LYS A 50 14.03 -9.01 -0.56
CA LYS A 50 15.06 -9.25 -1.60
C LYS A 50 14.59 -10.21 -2.70
N GLU A 51 13.65 -11.09 -2.38
CA GLU A 51 13.06 -12.06 -3.29
C GLU A 51 12.06 -11.43 -4.27
N HIS A 52 11.59 -10.22 -3.96
CA HIS A 52 10.62 -9.54 -4.81
C HIS A 52 11.28 -9.08 -6.13
N PRO A 53 10.64 -9.32 -7.29
CA PRO A 53 11.23 -9.05 -8.61
C PRO A 53 11.74 -7.61 -8.83
N ILE A 54 11.09 -6.61 -8.20
CA ILE A 54 11.47 -5.20 -8.36
C ILE A 54 12.38 -4.67 -7.24
N HIS A 55 12.82 -5.53 -6.29
CA HIS A 55 13.65 -5.08 -5.16
C HIS A 55 14.89 -4.31 -5.63
N GLN A 56 15.65 -4.92 -6.55
CA GLN A 56 16.89 -4.31 -7.05
C GLN A 56 16.63 -2.94 -7.68
N LEU A 57 15.60 -2.84 -8.52
CA LEU A 57 15.21 -1.57 -9.17
C LEU A 57 14.89 -0.48 -8.15
N ILE A 58 14.15 -0.83 -7.07
CA ILE A 58 13.78 0.10 -6.00
C ILE A 58 15.02 0.58 -5.24
N VAL A 59 15.97 -0.32 -4.96
CA VAL A 59 17.20 0.02 -4.24
C VAL A 59 18.13 0.89 -5.08
N GLU A 60 18.40 0.52 -6.32
CA GLU A 60 19.29 1.24 -7.25
C GLU A 60 18.79 2.67 -7.51
N ASN A 61 17.49 2.83 -7.72
CA ASN A 61 16.87 4.15 -7.94
C ASN A 61 16.53 4.90 -6.63
N LYS A 62 16.88 4.32 -5.48
CA LYS A 62 16.61 4.89 -4.13
C LYS A 62 15.13 5.23 -3.90
N MET A 63 14.22 4.56 -4.59
CA MET A 63 12.78 4.86 -4.53
C MET A 63 12.22 4.73 -3.12
N HIS A 64 12.67 3.73 -2.36
CA HIS A 64 12.32 3.55 -0.95
C HIS A 64 12.64 4.79 -0.09
N LYS A 65 13.80 5.43 -0.32
CA LYS A 65 14.18 6.65 0.40
C LYS A 65 13.31 7.84 -0.02
N LYS A 66 13.06 7.99 -1.32
CA LYS A 66 12.23 9.06 -1.87
C LYS A 66 10.80 9.00 -1.35
N ILE A 67 10.21 7.80 -1.25
CA ILE A 67 8.89 7.60 -0.65
C ILE A 67 8.90 8.03 0.81
N VAL A 68 9.89 7.59 1.60
CA VAL A 68 10.02 8.01 3.00
C VAL A 68 10.15 9.53 3.13
N ASP A 69 10.87 10.19 2.24
CA ASP A 69 11.00 11.65 2.27
C ASP A 69 9.68 12.37 1.97
N VAL A 70 8.82 11.80 1.11
CA VAL A 70 7.44 12.29 0.91
C VAL A 70 6.61 12.11 2.17
N LEU A 71 6.68 10.93 2.83
CA LEU A 71 5.95 10.66 4.08
C LEU A 71 6.33 11.64 5.19
N LYS A 72 7.61 12.00 5.32
CA LYS A 72 8.09 12.97 6.32
C LYS A 72 7.46 14.35 6.16
N VAL A 73 7.24 14.79 4.93
CA VAL A 73 6.75 16.15 4.65
C VAL A 73 5.23 16.23 4.50
N ALA A 74 4.53 15.13 4.30
CA ALA A 74 3.07 15.08 4.24
C ALA A 74 2.43 15.65 5.52
N SER A 75 1.25 16.27 5.39
CA SER A 75 0.48 16.75 6.56
C SER A 75 -0.08 15.57 7.35
N TYR A 76 -0.60 14.58 6.64
CA TYR A 76 -1.10 13.31 7.17
C TYR A 76 -0.68 12.17 6.25
N VAL A 77 -0.61 10.98 6.83
CA VAL A 77 -0.41 9.74 6.07
C VAL A 77 -1.57 8.79 6.37
N ILE A 78 -2.20 8.26 5.34
CA ILE A 78 -3.19 7.19 5.45
C ILE A 78 -2.49 5.86 5.15
N THR A 79 -2.82 4.84 5.93
CA THR A 79 -2.37 3.46 5.72
C THR A 79 -3.42 2.46 6.17
N THR A 80 -3.22 1.17 5.89
CA THR A 80 -4.27 0.15 6.00
C THR A 80 -4.26 -0.64 7.31
N THR A 81 -3.13 -0.69 8.02
CA THR A 81 -3.00 -1.50 9.26
C THR A 81 -2.22 -0.76 10.34
N GLU A 82 -2.51 -1.05 11.61
CA GLU A 82 -1.76 -0.52 12.74
C GLU A 82 -0.29 -0.96 12.74
N LEU A 83 -0.03 -2.18 12.29
CA LEU A 83 1.35 -2.67 12.16
C LEU A 83 2.16 -1.77 11.22
N PHE A 84 1.60 -1.45 10.06
CA PHE A 84 2.25 -0.57 9.10
C PHE A 84 2.29 0.89 9.56
N ALA A 85 1.23 1.37 10.23
CA ALA A 85 1.20 2.70 10.83
C ALA A 85 2.35 2.91 11.82
N ASN A 86 2.71 1.91 12.62
CA ASN A 86 3.83 1.99 13.57
C ASN A 86 5.17 2.20 12.87
N GLU A 87 5.36 1.61 11.70
CA GLU A 87 6.55 1.86 10.87
C GLU A 87 6.57 3.30 10.34
N ILE A 88 5.42 3.80 9.87
CA ILE A 88 5.28 5.15 9.32
C ILE A 88 5.45 6.21 10.41
N ARG A 89 4.97 5.97 11.63
CA ARG A 89 5.09 6.89 12.78
C ARG A 89 6.53 7.23 13.16
N LYS A 90 7.49 6.44 12.71
CA LYS A 90 8.94 6.76 12.83
C LYS A 90 9.33 7.99 12.01
N PHE A 91 8.55 8.34 11.00
CA PHE A 91 8.81 9.43 10.04
C PHE A 91 7.78 10.56 10.11
N ASN A 92 6.51 10.21 10.35
CA ASN A 92 5.40 11.15 10.47
C ASN A 92 4.46 10.70 11.58
N LYS A 93 4.18 11.58 12.54
CA LYS A 93 3.31 11.26 13.69
C LYS A 93 1.82 11.29 13.35
N ASN A 94 1.44 11.98 12.27
CA ASN A 94 0.06 12.19 11.86
C ASN A 94 -0.38 11.04 10.92
N VAL A 95 -0.53 9.85 11.46
CA VAL A 95 -0.93 8.65 10.71
C VAL A 95 -2.36 8.27 11.04
N ILE A 96 -3.15 8.06 10.02
CA ILE A 96 -4.54 7.60 10.07
C ILE A 96 -4.56 6.17 9.53
N VAL A 97 -5.15 5.24 10.30
CA VAL A 97 -5.38 3.88 9.83
C VAL A 97 -6.77 3.80 9.24
N LEU A 98 -6.84 3.48 7.96
CA LEU A 98 -8.07 3.26 7.22
C LEU A 98 -7.97 1.87 6.57
N PRO A 99 -8.55 0.84 7.18
CA PRO A 99 -8.45 -0.53 6.67
C PRO A 99 -9.01 -0.65 5.25
N ASN A 100 -8.39 -1.49 4.43
CA ASN A 100 -8.96 -1.88 3.15
C ASN A 100 -10.31 -2.56 3.40
N ALA A 101 -11.30 -2.16 2.62
CA ALA A 101 -12.64 -2.70 2.71
C ALA A 101 -13.12 -3.16 1.33
N ILE A 102 -14.03 -4.10 1.34
CA ILE A 102 -14.82 -4.49 0.17
C ILE A 102 -16.29 -4.20 0.47
N ASP A 103 -17.05 -3.89 -0.55
CA ASP A 103 -18.50 -3.85 -0.46
C ASP A 103 -19.04 -5.28 -0.67
N PRO A 104 -19.61 -5.93 0.37
CA PRO A 104 -20.14 -7.30 0.23
C PRO A 104 -21.37 -7.37 -0.68
N GLU A 105 -22.03 -6.24 -0.95
CA GLU A 105 -23.18 -6.17 -1.86
C GLU A 105 -22.76 -6.13 -3.36
N GLU A 106 -21.50 -5.88 -3.63
CA GLU A 106 -20.96 -5.93 -4.99
C GLU A 106 -21.12 -7.34 -5.60
N PRO A 107 -21.67 -7.49 -6.81
CA PRO A 107 -21.97 -8.79 -7.42
C PRO A 107 -20.76 -9.73 -7.47
N GLN A 108 -19.55 -9.21 -7.62
CA GLN A 108 -18.32 -10.01 -7.65
C GLN A 108 -18.00 -10.70 -6.30
N PHE A 109 -18.48 -10.15 -5.18
CA PHE A 109 -18.28 -10.71 -3.83
C PHE A 109 -19.52 -11.46 -3.31
N ASN A 110 -20.67 -11.26 -3.94
CA ASN A 110 -21.95 -11.85 -3.54
C ASN A 110 -22.37 -12.98 -4.50
N GLN A 111 -21.44 -13.82 -4.93
CA GLN A 111 -21.76 -14.97 -5.77
C GLN A 111 -22.13 -16.17 -4.90
N PRO A 112 -23.18 -16.93 -5.26
CA PRO A 112 -23.49 -18.15 -4.55
C PRO A 112 -22.35 -19.15 -4.71
N THR A 113 -21.99 -19.81 -3.60
CA THR A 113 -21.03 -20.91 -3.62
C THR A 113 -21.60 -22.08 -4.38
N LEU A 114 -20.85 -22.61 -5.33
CA LEU A 114 -21.23 -23.85 -6.02
C LEU A 114 -21.24 -25.00 -5.02
N PRO A 115 -22.27 -25.87 -5.04
CA PRO A 115 -22.31 -27.06 -4.20
C PRO A 115 -21.04 -27.91 -4.39
N SER A 116 -20.44 -28.35 -3.30
CA SER A 116 -19.25 -29.21 -3.31
C SER A 116 -19.24 -30.09 -2.08
N ASP A 117 -18.88 -31.32 -2.26
CA ASP A 117 -18.58 -32.31 -1.20
C ASP A 117 -17.16 -32.15 -0.63
N LYS A 118 -16.40 -31.19 -1.16
CA LYS A 118 -14.99 -30.94 -0.79
C LYS A 118 -14.76 -29.50 -0.42
N VAL A 119 -13.91 -29.29 0.58
CA VAL A 119 -13.32 -27.99 0.86
C VAL A 119 -12.29 -27.68 -0.24
N ARG A 120 -12.48 -26.58 -0.92
CA ARG A 120 -11.55 -26.09 -1.96
C ARG A 120 -10.76 -24.94 -1.41
N ILE A 121 -9.44 -25.08 -1.42
CA ILE A 121 -8.51 -24.03 -1.01
C ILE A 121 -7.78 -23.57 -2.26
N GLY A 122 -7.84 -22.28 -2.53
CA GLY A 122 -7.18 -21.65 -3.67
C GLY A 122 -6.36 -20.43 -3.24
N TRP A 123 -5.35 -20.14 -4.03
CA TRP A 123 -4.59 -18.90 -3.93
C TRP A 123 -4.82 -18.08 -5.21
N LEU A 124 -5.07 -16.78 -5.04
CA LEU A 124 -5.17 -15.82 -6.11
C LEU A 124 -4.21 -14.66 -5.83
N GLY A 125 -3.32 -14.37 -6.76
CA GLY A 125 -2.36 -13.28 -6.61
C GLY A 125 -1.59 -13.00 -7.89
N GLY A 126 -0.91 -11.84 -7.93
CA GLY A 126 -0.03 -11.47 -9.02
C GLY A 126 1.25 -12.31 -9.06
N SER A 127 1.89 -12.40 -10.23
CA SER A 127 3.15 -13.13 -10.41
C SER A 127 4.30 -12.64 -9.51
N SER A 128 4.25 -11.37 -9.09
CA SER A 128 5.21 -10.80 -8.12
C SER A 128 5.17 -11.48 -6.74
N HIS A 129 4.08 -12.19 -6.40
CA HIS A 129 3.88 -12.88 -5.13
C HIS A 129 4.10 -14.39 -5.20
N LEU A 130 4.59 -14.93 -6.33
CA LEU A 130 4.88 -16.36 -6.45
C LEU A 130 5.88 -16.87 -5.41
N HIS A 131 6.81 -16.02 -4.99
CA HIS A 131 7.78 -16.37 -3.95
C HIS A 131 7.14 -16.54 -2.56
N ASP A 132 6.00 -15.88 -2.31
CA ASP A 132 5.27 -16.01 -1.05
C ASP A 132 4.63 -17.39 -0.89
N LEU A 133 4.35 -18.09 -2.01
CA LEU A 133 3.82 -19.46 -1.98
C LEU A 133 4.77 -20.44 -1.29
N LYS A 134 6.06 -20.14 -1.22
CA LYS A 134 7.03 -20.95 -0.46
C LYS A 134 6.70 -21.02 1.04
N LEU A 135 5.99 -20.00 1.56
CA LEU A 135 5.51 -20.03 2.95
C LEU A 135 4.46 -21.11 3.20
N LEU A 136 3.84 -21.60 2.12
CA LEU A 136 2.83 -22.66 2.13
C LEU A 136 3.42 -24.05 1.89
N ASP A 137 4.75 -24.17 1.77
CA ASP A 137 5.43 -25.44 1.54
C ASP A 137 5.07 -26.44 2.66
N GLY A 138 4.64 -27.64 2.25
CA GLY A 138 4.18 -28.71 3.15
C GLY A 138 2.74 -28.54 3.69
N MET A 139 2.07 -27.41 3.45
CA MET A 139 0.69 -27.20 3.91
C MET A 139 -0.28 -28.17 3.24
N VAL A 140 -0.14 -28.44 1.94
CA VAL A 140 -1.00 -29.39 1.20
C VAL A 140 -0.96 -30.77 1.83
N ASN A 141 0.23 -31.25 2.22
CA ASN A 141 0.39 -32.52 2.88
C ASN A 141 -0.25 -32.53 4.27
N LYS A 142 -0.15 -31.42 5.02
CA LYS A 142 -0.79 -31.31 6.35
C LYS A 142 -2.31 -31.26 6.23
N LEU A 143 -2.85 -30.52 5.27
CA LEU A 143 -4.29 -30.42 5.03
C LEU A 143 -4.87 -31.78 4.60
N GLY A 144 -4.14 -32.53 3.75
CA GLY A 144 -4.56 -33.89 3.36
C GLY A 144 -4.55 -34.92 4.48
N GLN A 145 -3.98 -34.62 5.64
CA GLN A 145 -3.97 -35.47 6.83
C GLN A 145 -5.10 -35.16 7.81
N ILE A 146 -5.79 -34.03 7.62
CA ILE A 146 -6.96 -33.67 8.40
C ILE A 146 -8.10 -34.53 7.88
N GLN A 147 -8.44 -35.57 8.62
CA GLN A 147 -9.66 -36.34 8.37
C GLN A 147 -10.80 -35.70 9.15
N ASP A 148 -11.96 -35.61 8.51
CA ASP A 148 -13.19 -35.12 9.11
C ASP A 148 -13.64 -35.99 10.30
#